data_e46c47b98cc28ff585f31675c29b814a
#
_entry.id   e46c47b98cc28ff585f31675c29b814a
#
_cell.length_a   1.000
_cell.length_b   1.000
_cell.length_c   1.000
_cell.angle_alpha   90.00
_cell.angle_beta   90.00
_cell.angle_gamma   90.00
#
_symmetry.space_group_name_H-M   'P 1'
#
loop_
_entity.id
_entity.type
_entity.pdbx_description
1 polymer ?
#
loop_
_entity_poly.entity_id
_entity_poly.type
_entity_poly.pdbx_seq_one_letter_code
_entity_poly.pdbx_strand_id
1 'polypeptide(L)'
;MSYNFSKIEDKWQKIWQKEKTYKSSINNKPKYYILDMFPYPSGSGLHVGHPLGYIASDIIARFKRNKGFNVLHPMGFDSFGLPAEQYAIKTGEHPKKITNKNIIRFKEQLGSLGLSFDWDREIKTLSLIHI
;
A
#
# COMPACT_ATOMS: atom_id res chain seq x y z
N MET A 1 -27.69 -15.94 -14.40
CA MET A 1 -26.88 -15.77 -13.17
C MET A 1 -26.37 -14.33 -13.13
N SER A 2 -26.62 -13.57 -12.07
CA SER A 2 -26.08 -12.22 -11.96
C SER A 2 -24.60 -12.28 -11.58
N TYR A 3 -23.78 -11.45 -12.22
CA TYR A 3 -22.36 -11.29 -11.89
C TYR A 3 -22.21 -10.65 -10.51
N ASN A 4 -21.66 -11.39 -9.55
CA ASN A 4 -21.43 -10.91 -8.19
C ASN A 4 -19.97 -10.47 -8.04
N PHE A 5 -19.69 -9.20 -8.35
CA PHE A 5 -18.35 -8.62 -8.30
C PHE A 5 -17.72 -8.68 -6.89
N SER A 6 -18.46 -8.35 -5.85
CA SER A 6 -17.93 -8.34 -4.48
C SER A 6 -17.39 -9.71 -4.06
N LYS A 7 -18.11 -10.80 -4.39
CA LYS A 7 -17.65 -12.16 -4.08
C LYS A 7 -16.41 -12.55 -4.87
N ILE A 8 -16.30 -12.08 -6.11
CA ILE A 8 -15.16 -12.38 -6.99
C ILE A 8 -13.93 -11.59 -6.53
N GLU A 9 -14.08 -10.31 -6.25
CA GLU A 9 -13.03 -9.45 -5.76
C GLU A 9 -12.44 -9.96 -4.44
N ASP A 10 -13.30 -10.25 -3.45
CA ASP A 10 -12.90 -10.80 -2.16
C ASP A 10 -12.12 -12.12 -2.30
N LYS A 11 -12.58 -13.02 -3.19
CA LYS A 11 -11.88 -14.27 -3.50
C LYS A 11 -10.46 -14.01 -4.02
N TRP A 12 -10.32 -13.14 -5.02
CA TRP A 12 -9.05 -12.92 -5.67
C TRP A 12 -8.06 -12.14 -4.80
N GLN A 13 -8.52 -11.15 -4.05
CA GLN A 13 -7.69 -10.43 -3.09
C GLN A 13 -7.09 -11.38 -2.04
N LYS A 14 -7.89 -12.31 -1.51
CA LYS A 14 -7.40 -13.34 -0.57
C LYS A 14 -6.35 -14.27 -1.21
N ILE A 15 -6.55 -14.66 -2.47
CA ILE A 15 -5.58 -15.49 -3.20
C ILE A 15 -4.27 -14.71 -3.39
N TRP A 16 -4.32 -13.47 -3.87
CA TRP A 16 -3.13 -12.64 -4.09
C TRP A 16 -2.32 -12.42 -2.81
N GLN A 17 -2.99 -12.21 -1.70
CA GLN A 17 -2.34 -12.08 -0.38
C GLN A 17 -1.66 -13.39 0.05
N LYS A 18 -2.39 -14.51 -0.03
CA LYS A 18 -1.88 -15.82 0.37
C LYS A 18 -0.67 -16.26 -0.47
N GLU A 19 -0.75 -16.07 -1.77
CA GLU A 19 0.29 -16.51 -2.71
C GLU A 19 1.39 -15.46 -2.89
N LYS A 20 1.27 -14.28 -2.26
CA LYS A 20 2.20 -13.16 -2.43
C LYS A 20 2.45 -12.83 -3.90
N THR A 21 1.38 -12.82 -4.69
CA THR A 21 1.40 -12.72 -6.16
C THR A 21 2.23 -11.53 -6.67
N TYR A 22 2.30 -10.46 -5.93
CA TYR A 22 2.96 -9.22 -6.33
C TYR A 22 4.36 -9.03 -5.72
N LYS A 23 4.85 -10.03 -4.99
CA LYS A 23 6.18 -9.98 -4.39
C LYS A 23 7.26 -9.94 -5.48
N SER A 24 8.16 -8.97 -5.37
CA SER A 24 9.37 -8.92 -6.17
C SER A 24 10.40 -9.92 -5.65
N SER A 25 11.20 -10.50 -6.54
CA SER A 25 12.23 -11.48 -6.18
C SER A 25 13.52 -11.21 -6.93
N ILE A 26 14.64 -11.72 -6.43
CA ILE A 26 15.92 -11.69 -7.15
C ILE A 26 15.88 -12.76 -8.23
N ASN A 27 15.87 -12.33 -9.49
CA ASN A 27 15.86 -13.22 -10.65
C ASN A 27 16.47 -12.52 -11.88
N ASN A 28 16.56 -13.24 -13.01
CA ASN A 28 17.15 -12.75 -14.26
C ASN A 28 16.19 -12.00 -15.19
N LYS A 29 14.92 -11.81 -14.77
CA LYS A 29 13.97 -11.02 -15.56
C LYS A 29 14.37 -9.55 -15.60
N PRO A 30 14.04 -8.82 -16.67
CA PRO A 30 14.29 -7.38 -16.74
C PRO A 30 13.54 -6.69 -15.58
N LYS A 31 14.23 -5.81 -14.88
CA LYS A 31 13.71 -5.13 -13.68
C LYS A 31 12.89 -3.91 -14.08
N TYR A 32 11.83 -3.65 -13.35
CA TYR A 32 11.04 -2.43 -13.46
C TYR A 32 10.66 -1.93 -12.08
N TYR A 33 10.95 -0.67 -11.80
CA TYR A 33 10.66 -0.03 -10.53
C TYR A 33 9.56 1.01 -10.70
N ILE A 34 8.53 0.93 -9.87
CA ILE A 34 7.45 1.91 -9.81
C ILE A 34 7.39 2.44 -8.39
N LEU A 35 7.46 3.75 -8.27
CA LEU A 35 7.41 4.45 -7.00
C LEU A 35 6.18 5.34 -6.96
N ASP A 36 5.39 5.19 -5.90
CA ASP A 36 4.32 6.08 -5.53
C ASP A 36 4.75 7.01 -4.39
N MET A 37 4.13 8.17 -4.32
CA MET A 37 4.21 9.01 -3.15
C MET A 37 3.40 8.36 -2.03
N PHE A 38 4.08 7.81 -1.02
CA PHE A 38 3.41 7.15 0.09
C PHE A 38 2.73 8.16 1.03
N PRO A 39 1.58 7.78 1.64
CA PRO A 39 0.75 8.71 2.38
C PRO A 39 1.28 9.03 3.77
N TYR A 40 0.90 10.20 4.30
CA TYR A 40 0.98 10.50 5.73
C TYR A 40 -0.17 9.79 6.46
N PRO A 41 0.09 8.96 7.49
CA PRO A 41 -0.96 8.32 8.28
C PRO A 41 -1.54 9.27 9.34
N SER A 42 -1.89 10.49 8.94
CA SER A 42 -2.31 11.61 9.80
C SER A 42 -3.82 11.83 9.85
N GLY A 43 -4.62 10.87 9.41
CA GLY A 43 -6.07 10.98 9.37
C GLY A 43 -6.77 9.64 9.56
N SER A 44 -8.09 9.66 9.59
CA SER A 44 -8.92 8.46 9.80
C SER A 44 -8.96 7.50 8.60
N GLY A 45 -8.29 7.84 7.50
CA GLY A 45 -8.23 7.03 6.28
C GLY A 45 -7.79 7.81 5.05
N LEU A 46 -7.76 7.12 3.92
CA LEU A 46 -7.45 7.69 2.62
C LEU A 46 -8.54 8.65 2.16
N HIS A 47 -8.16 9.70 1.44
CA HIS A 47 -9.07 10.53 0.68
C HIS A 47 -8.98 10.18 -0.82
N VAL A 48 -9.94 10.63 -1.62
CA VAL A 48 -10.05 10.29 -3.05
C VAL A 48 -8.82 10.66 -3.90
N GLY A 49 -8.01 11.61 -3.46
CA GLY A 49 -6.75 11.96 -4.13
C GLY A 49 -5.68 10.87 -4.07
N HIS A 50 -5.67 10.03 -3.03
CA HIS A 50 -4.71 8.93 -2.94
C HIS A 50 -4.92 7.87 -4.03
N PRO A 51 -6.14 7.29 -4.20
CA PRO A 51 -6.38 6.31 -5.25
C PRO A 51 -6.09 6.82 -6.66
N LEU A 52 -6.24 8.11 -6.92
CA LEU A 52 -6.01 8.68 -8.25
C LEU A 52 -4.59 8.39 -8.77
N GLY A 53 -3.57 8.63 -7.95
CA GLY A 53 -2.17 8.31 -8.28
C GLY A 53 -1.90 6.81 -8.26
N TYR A 54 -2.35 6.13 -7.21
CA TYR A 54 -2.05 4.71 -6.98
C TYR A 54 -2.67 3.77 -8.02
N ILE A 55 -3.86 4.11 -8.55
CA ILE A 55 -4.47 3.33 -9.63
C ILE A 55 -3.67 3.46 -10.92
N ALA A 56 -3.17 4.66 -11.24
CA ALA A 56 -2.38 4.88 -12.45
C ALA A 56 -1.07 4.07 -12.42
N SER A 57 -0.34 4.11 -11.32
CA SER A 57 0.90 3.33 -11.14
C SER A 57 0.62 1.82 -11.09
N ASP A 58 -0.50 1.39 -10.50
CA ASP A 58 -0.90 -0.02 -10.45
C ASP A 58 -1.21 -0.59 -11.84
N ILE A 59 -1.86 0.18 -12.70
CA ILE A 59 -2.09 -0.21 -14.10
C ILE A 59 -0.76 -0.48 -14.80
N ILE A 60 0.23 0.40 -14.64
CA ILE A 60 1.57 0.24 -15.21
C ILE A 60 2.27 -0.99 -14.60
N ALA A 61 2.16 -1.17 -13.27
CA ALA A 61 2.76 -2.32 -12.59
C ALA A 61 2.25 -3.65 -13.14
N ARG A 62 0.92 -3.78 -13.28
CA ARG A 62 0.29 -4.98 -13.84
C ARG A 62 0.65 -5.19 -15.30
N PHE A 63 0.64 -4.13 -16.11
CA PHE A 63 1.05 -4.20 -17.51
C PHE A 63 2.49 -4.70 -17.64
N LYS A 64 3.43 -4.16 -16.85
CA LYS A 64 4.83 -4.59 -16.88
C LYS A 64 5.02 -6.03 -16.41
N ARG A 65 4.31 -6.47 -15.37
CA ARG A 65 4.32 -7.90 -14.95
C ARG A 65 3.83 -8.81 -16.07
N ASN A 66 2.74 -8.44 -16.75
CA ASN A 66 2.21 -9.21 -17.90
C ASN A 66 3.18 -9.24 -19.10
N LYS A 67 4.07 -8.25 -19.22
CA LYS A 67 5.16 -8.23 -20.20
C LYS A 67 6.40 -9.00 -19.74
N GLY A 68 6.35 -9.68 -18.61
CA GLY A 68 7.45 -10.52 -18.12
C GLY A 68 8.52 -9.82 -17.29
N PHE A 69 8.32 -8.56 -16.92
CA PHE A 69 9.24 -7.84 -16.03
C PHE A 69 9.12 -8.33 -14.58
N ASN A 70 10.23 -8.26 -13.86
CA ASN A 70 10.25 -8.33 -12.40
C ASN A 70 9.98 -6.92 -11.86
N VAL A 71 8.76 -6.69 -11.40
CA VAL A 71 8.31 -5.36 -10.99
C VAL A 71 8.43 -5.20 -9.48
N LEU A 72 9.19 -4.21 -9.04
CA LEU A 72 9.18 -3.70 -7.67
C LEU A 72 8.20 -2.52 -7.58
N HIS A 73 7.09 -2.73 -6.89
CA HIS A 73 6.06 -1.73 -6.61
C HIS A 73 5.83 -1.67 -5.09
N PRO A 74 6.70 -0.99 -4.34
CA PRO A 74 6.60 -0.90 -2.88
C PRO A 74 5.55 0.11 -2.46
N MET A 75 5.14 0.02 -1.20
CA MET A 75 4.34 1.02 -0.51
C MET A 75 4.91 1.24 0.89
N GLY A 76 4.60 2.37 1.46
CA GLY A 76 5.03 2.70 2.81
C GLY A 76 4.20 3.83 3.41
N PHE A 77 4.69 4.37 4.53
CA PHE A 77 4.00 5.42 5.26
C PHE A 77 5.00 6.46 5.74
N ASP A 78 4.76 7.71 5.36
CA ASP A 78 5.50 8.85 5.91
C ASP A 78 4.91 9.21 7.27
N SER A 79 5.39 8.49 8.27
CA SER A 79 4.84 8.52 9.62
C SER A 79 5.60 9.47 10.56
N PHE A 80 6.63 10.14 10.07
CA PHE A 80 7.40 11.12 10.83
C PHE A 80 6.98 12.56 10.48
N GLY A 81 6.87 13.42 11.50
CA GLY A 81 6.69 14.84 11.31
C GLY A 81 5.37 15.42 11.78
N LEU A 82 5.21 16.71 11.56
CA LEU A 82 4.14 17.56 12.09
C LEU A 82 2.71 17.03 11.85
N PRO A 83 2.36 16.46 10.68
CA PRO A 83 1.00 15.96 10.48
C PRO A 83 0.60 14.84 11.45
N ALA A 84 1.51 13.91 11.72
CA ALA A 84 1.26 12.82 12.66
C ALA A 84 1.20 13.33 14.12
N GLU A 85 2.08 14.26 14.48
CA GLU A 85 2.12 14.88 15.81
C GLU A 85 0.86 15.71 16.10
N GLN A 86 0.45 16.56 15.16
CA GLN A 86 -0.78 17.35 15.28
C GLN A 86 -2.02 16.48 15.41
N TYR A 87 -2.08 15.38 14.68
CA TYR A 87 -3.19 14.45 14.79
C TYR A 87 -3.20 13.75 16.16
N ALA A 88 -2.04 13.39 16.69
CA ALA A 88 -1.91 12.82 18.03
C ALA A 88 -2.34 13.82 19.12
N ILE A 89 -1.93 15.07 19.03
CA ILE A 89 -2.35 16.16 19.95
C ILE A 89 -3.87 16.33 19.90
N LYS A 90 -4.45 16.38 18.68
CA LYS A 90 -5.90 16.55 18.49
C LYS A 90 -6.71 15.40 19.06
N THR A 91 -6.19 14.19 19.01
CA THR A 91 -6.88 12.98 19.50
C THR A 91 -6.59 12.65 20.95
N GLY A 92 -5.58 13.29 21.57
CA GLY A 92 -5.13 13.01 22.93
C GLY A 92 -4.45 11.65 23.09
N GLU A 93 -4.07 11.00 21.98
CA GLU A 93 -3.39 9.70 22.02
C GLU A 93 -1.87 9.87 21.75
N HIS A 94 -1.07 8.93 22.27
CA HIS A 94 0.37 8.90 22.00
C HIS A 94 0.65 8.75 20.49
N PRO A 95 1.56 9.55 19.88
CA PRO A 95 1.81 9.56 18.43
C PRO A 95 2.05 8.17 17.83
N LYS A 96 2.88 7.35 18.46
CA LYS A 96 3.18 5.99 18.00
C LYS A 96 1.92 5.12 17.91
N LYS A 97 1.02 5.24 18.90
CA LYS A 97 -0.20 4.41 18.97
C LYS A 97 -1.17 4.79 17.87
N ILE A 98 -1.45 6.11 17.74
CA ILE A 98 -2.40 6.58 16.73
C ILE A 98 -1.89 6.39 15.32
N THR A 99 -0.59 6.60 15.07
CA THR A 99 0.04 6.37 13.78
C THR A 99 -0.07 4.91 13.35
N ASN A 100 0.23 3.96 14.24
CA ASN A 100 0.07 2.53 13.92
C ASN A 100 -1.37 2.15 13.62
N LYS A 101 -2.35 2.68 14.37
CA LYS A 101 -3.77 2.47 14.14
C LYS A 101 -4.18 2.98 12.74
N ASN A 102 -3.72 4.17 12.39
CA ASN A 102 -4.00 4.76 11.07
C ASN A 102 -3.36 3.96 9.95
N ILE A 103 -2.12 3.49 10.10
CA ILE A 103 -1.44 2.63 9.12
C ILE A 103 -2.25 1.37 8.84
N ILE A 104 -2.74 0.70 9.88
CA ILE A 104 -3.60 -0.48 9.72
C ILE A 104 -4.82 -0.13 8.87
N ARG A 105 -5.49 0.97 9.19
CA ARG A 105 -6.67 1.42 8.46
C ARG A 105 -6.37 1.74 6.99
N PHE A 106 -5.25 2.44 6.72
CA PHE A 106 -4.81 2.73 5.36
C PHE A 106 -4.53 1.45 4.57
N LYS A 107 -3.86 0.47 5.19
CA LYS A 107 -3.60 -0.85 4.56
C LYS A 107 -4.89 -1.59 4.20
N GLU A 108 -5.87 -1.58 5.09
CA GLU A 108 -7.19 -2.17 4.81
C GLU A 108 -7.86 -1.52 3.60
N GLN A 109 -7.83 -0.19 3.52
CA GLN A 109 -8.41 0.56 2.41
C GLN A 109 -7.66 0.32 1.10
N LEU A 110 -6.32 0.36 1.11
CA LEU A 110 -5.51 0.04 -0.07
C LEU A 110 -5.71 -1.41 -0.52
N GLY A 111 -5.85 -2.33 0.44
CA GLY A 111 -6.16 -3.74 0.17
C GLY A 111 -7.53 -3.91 -0.49
N SER A 112 -8.55 -3.18 -0.04
CA SER A 112 -9.89 -3.24 -0.62
C SER A 112 -9.96 -2.76 -2.08
N LEU A 113 -9.03 -1.88 -2.49
CA LEU A 113 -8.86 -1.46 -3.87
C LEU A 113 -8.14 -2.51 -4.74
N GLY A 114 -7.61 -3.57 -4.12
CA GLY A 114 -6.91 -4.65 -4.82
C GLY A 114 -5.59 -4.24 -5.48
N LEU A 115 -4.94 -3.19 -5.02
CA LEU A 115 -3.69 -2.68 -5.59
C LEU A 115 -2.54 -3.69 -5.45
N SER A 116 -1.68 -3.75 -6.45
CA SER A 116 -0.62 -4.75 -6.58
C SER A 116 0.71 -4.35 -5.92
N PHE A 117 0.64 -3.85 -4.69
CA PHE A 117 1.82 -3.51 -3.92
C PHE A 117 2.57 -4.73 -3.39
N ASP A 118 3.91 -4.63 -3.33
CA ASP A 118 4.77 -5.58 -2.63
C ASP A 118 4.86 -5.20 -1.14
N TRP A 119 3.95 -5.72 -0.34
CA TRP A 119 3.87 -5.43 1.09
C TRP A 119 5.05 -6.01 1.90
N ASP A 120 5.83 -6.95 1.36
CA ASP A 120 7.06 -7.43 1.98
C ASP A 120 8.16 -6.34 1.96
N ARG A 121 7.95 -5.30 1.16
CA ARG A 121 8.82 -4.11 1.05
C ARG A 121 8.21 -2.85 1.68
N GLU A 122 7.26 -3.02 2.60
CA GLU A 122 6.67 -1.90 3.34
C GLU A 122 7.72 -1.12 4.13
N ILE A 123 7.70 0.21 4.02
CA ILE A 123 8.59 1.11 4.74
C ILE A 123 7.79 2.05 5.64
N LYS A 124 8.32 2.32 6.83
CA LYS A 124 7.82 3.34 7.75
C LYS A 124 8.96 4.27 8.12
N THR A 125 8.78 5.56 7.94
CA THR A 125 9.82 6.56 8.24
C THR A 125 10.16 6.68 9.73
N LEU A 126 9.32 6.12 10.64
CA LEU A 126 9.58 6.00 12.08
C LEU A 126 10.22 4.68 12.49
N SER A 127 10.54 3.80 11.56
CA SER A 127 11.12 2.50 11.88
C SER A 127 12.64 2.58 11.97
N LEU A 128 13.20 2.26 13.14
CA LEU A 128 14.65 2.25 13.36
C LEU A 128 15.42 1.33 12.42
N ILE A 129 14.77 0.27 11.92
CA ILE A 129 15.39 -0.61 10.92
C ILE A 129 15.42 0.00 9.51
N HIS A 130 14.63 1.03 9.25
CA HIS A 130 14.58 1.69 7.95
C HIS A 130 15.40 2.99 7.91
N ILE A 131 15.83 3.48 9.08
CA ILE A 131 16.68 4.64 9.24
C ILE A 131 18.15 4.21 9.29
#